data_6cc4d996cc9c92bb42bf7edd5bb8472c
#
_entry.id   6cc4d996cc9c92bb42bf7edd5bb8472c
#
_cell.length_a   1.000
_cell.length_b   1.000
_cell.length_c   1.000
_cell.angle_alpha   90.00
_cell.angle_beta   90.00
_cell.angle_gamma   90.00
#
_symmetry.space_group_name_H-M   'P 1'
#
loop_
_entity.id
_entity.type
_entity.pdbx_description
1 polymer ?
#
loop_
_entity_poly.entity_id
_entity_poly.type
_entity_poly.pdbx_seq_one_letter_code
_entity_poly.pdbx_strand_id
1 'polypeptide(L)'
;MSDRPLPLPDPETAFFWEATAQRKLEILRCQKCKTWVHYPKPSCWNCASDDLKPEQVSGRGTVYSYTVTHQDVPGYKAPFAVVIVELEEQAGLRMVSNVINVPPEDVRIGMPVEVTFQPVAEDVWLPLFKTR
;
A
#
# COMPACT_ATOMS: atom_id res chain seq x y z
N MET A 1 -7.35 -9.35 17.24
CA MET A 1 -7.41 -9.76 15.83
C MET A 1 -8.39 -8.86 15.10
N SER A 2 -8.06 -8.50 13.89
CA SER A 2 -8.93 -7.66 13.06
C SER A 2 -9.97 -8.53 12.34
N ASP A 3 -11.18 -7.96 12.13
CA ASP A 3 -12.22 -8.61 11.33
C ASP A 3 -12.06 -8.30 9.84
N ARG A 4 -10.99 -7.61 9.45
CA ARG A 4 -10.74 -7.26 8.05
C ARG A 4 -10.54 -8.52 7.21
N PRO A 5 -11.00 -8.51 5.93
CA PRO A 5 -10.66 -9.59 5.02
C PRO A 5 -9.14 -9.74 4.91
N LEU A 6 -8.69 -11.00 4.87
CA LEU A 6 -7.26 -11.29 4.77
C LEU A 6 -6.84 -11.36 3.31
N PRO A 7 -5.59 -10.96 2.99
CA PRO A 7 -5.09 -11.13 1.64
C PRO A 7 -4.95 -12.60 1.28
N LEU A 8 -5.13 -12.92 0.00
CA LEU A 8 -4.90 -14.24 -0.56
C LEU A 8 -3.71 -14.15 -1.50
N PRO A 9 -2.49 -14.41 -1.01
CA PRO A 9 -1.29 -14.29 -1.85
C PRO A 9 -1.34 -15.25 -3.03
N ASP A 10 -0.87 -14.78 -4.18
CA ASP A 10 -0.68 -15.59 -5.37
C ASP A 10 0.80 -15.46 -5.82
N PRO A 11 1.23 -16.16 -6.88
CA PRO A 11 2.64 -16.07 -7.29
C PRO A 11 3.13 -14.66 -7.61
N GLU A 12 2.24 -13.76 -8.05
CA GLU A 12 2.63 -12.38 -8.35
C GLU A 12 2.73 -11.51 -7.09
N THR A 13 1.97 -11.80 -6.04
CA THR A 13 1.89 -10.95 -4.85
C THR A 13 2.58 -11.53 -3.62
N ALA A 14 3.03 -12.78 -3.68
CA ALA A 14 3.62 -13.45 -2.51
C ALA A 14 4.79 -12.65 -1.91
N PHE A 15 5.65 -12.07 -2.73
CA PHE A 15 6.79 -11.27 -2.24
C PHE A 15 6.32 -10.09 -1.38
N PHE A 16 5.23 -9.45 -1.78
CA PHE A 16 4.69 -8.29 -1.11
C PHE A 16 4.24 -8.65 0.32
N TRP A 17 3.48 -9.73 0.43
CA TRP A 17 2.97 -10.17 1.73
C TRP A 17 4.04 -10.78 2.62
N GLU A 18 5.06 -11.42 2.04
CA GLU A 18 6.22 -11.88 2.77
C GLU A 18 7.00 -10.69 3.36
N ALA A 19 7.13 -9.61 2.59
CA ALA A 19 7.80 -8.41 3.06
C ALA A 19 7.00 -7.73 4.18
N THR A 20 5.68 -7.61 4.03
CA THR A 20 4.86 -6.98 5.08
C THR A 20 4.87 -7.78 6.37
N ALA A 21 4.99 -9.11 6.29
CA ALA A 21 5.14 -9.95 7.48
C ALA A 21 6.43 -9.64 8.24
N GLN A 22 7.42 -9.06 7.57
CA GLN A 22 8.67 -8.59 8.19
C GLN A 22 8.67 -7.07 8.41
N ARG A 23 7.51 -6.41 8.26
CA ARG A 23 7.32 -4.96 8.40
C ARG A 23 8.18 -4.19 7.43
N LYS A 24 8.22 -4.65 6.18
CA LYS A 24 8.86 -3.98 5.05
C LYS A 24 7.86 -3.78 3.93
N LEU A 25 7.97 -2.65 3.25
CA LEU A 25 7.17 -2.39 2.05
C LEU A 25 8.08 -2.56 0.84
N GLU A 26 7.80 -3.58 0.03
CA GLU A 26 8.56 -3.86 -1.19
C GLU A 26 7.66 -3.73 -2.40
N ILE A 27 8.17 -3.07 -3.42
CA ILE A 27 7.47 -2.82 -4.67
C ILE A 27 8.34 -3.36 -5.80
N LEU A 28 7.72 -3.90 -6.84
CA LEU A 28 8.48 -4.34 -8.02
C LEU A 28 9.16 -3.17 -8.69
N ARG A 29 10.40 -3.39 -9.12
CA ARG A 29 11.16 -2.39 -9.86
C ARG A 29 11.80 -3.03 -11.07
N CYS A 30 11.63 -2.40 -12.23
CA CYS A 30 12.28 -2.85 -13.46
C CYS A 30 13.79 -2.69 -13.32
N GLN A 31 14.52 -3.76 -13.56
CA GLN A 31 15.97 -3.73 -13.44
C GLN A 31 16.64 -3.12 -14.66
N LYS A 32 15.89 -2.96 -15.75
CA LYS A 32 16.40 -2.37 -16.99
C LYS A 32 16.27 -0.85 -16.99
N CYS A 33 15.06 -0.31 -16.79
CA CYS A 33 14.83 1.12 -16.83
C CYS A 33 14.63 1.76 -15.45
N LYS A 34 14.64 0.96 -14.38
CA LYS A 34 14.51 1.40 -12.99
C LYS A 34 13.15 2.01 -12.65
N THR A 35 12.14 1.79 -13.47
CA THR A 35 10.77 2.22 -13.19
C THR A 35 10.15 1.31 -12.13
N TRP A 36 9.47 1.91 -11.16
CA TRP A 36 8.71 1.18 -10.16
C TRP A 36 7.38 0.72 -10.76
N VAL A 37 6.97 -0.50 -10.44
CA VAL A 37 5.75 -1.11 -10.96
C VAL A 37 4.85 -1.54 -9.79
N HIS A 38 3.74 -0.89 -9.65
CA HIS A 38 2.72 -1.27 -8.68
C HIS A 38 1.34 -0.97 -9.29
N TYR A 39 0.45 -1.88 -9.35
CA TYR A 39 0.43 -3.22 -8.74
C TYR A 39 1.28 -4.20 -9.57
N PRO A 40 1.66 -5.38 -8.97
CA PRO A 40 2.55 -6.33 -9.66
C PRO A 40 2.03 -6.78 -11.01
N LYS A 41 2.93 -6.83 -11.99
CA LYS A 41 2.63 -7.22 -13.38
C LYS A 41 3.76 -8.08 -13.89
N PRO A 42 3.54 -8.89 -14.95
CA PRO A 42 4.61 -9.73 -15.49
C PRO A 42 5.67 -8.96 -16.26
N SER A 43 5.39 -7.71 -16.68
CA SER A 43 6.35 -6.90 -17.41
C SER A 43 6.22 -5.43 -17.04
N CYS A 44 7.29 -4.66 -17.29
CA CYS A 44 7.33 -3.23 -17.03
C CYS A 44 6.39 -2.47 -17.98
N TRP A 45 5.54 -1.61 -17.42
CA TRP A 45 4.63 -0.80 -18.24
C TRP A 45 5.38 0.26 -19.06
N ASN A 46 6.62 0.60 -18.67
CA ASN A 46 7.38 1.67 -19.33
C ASN A 46 8.26 1.15 -20.46
N CYS A 47 8.97 0.03 -20.27
CA CYS A 47 9.91 -0.50 -21.28
C CYS A 47 9.63 -1.93 -21.72
N ALA A 48 8.56 -2.55 -21.18
CA ALA A 48 8.13 -3.92 -21.49
C ALA A 48 9.10 -5.02 -21.08
N SER A 49 10.17 -4.70 -20.34
CA SER A 49 11.08 -5.73 -19.81
C SER A 49 10.36 -6.62 -18.80
N ASP A 50 10.71 -7.88 -18.75
CA ASP A 50 10.21 -8.81 -17.72
C ASP A 50 11.19 -8.98 -16.55
N ASP A 51 12.28 -8.21 -16.53
CA ASP A 51 13.26 -8.28 -15.43
C ASP A 51 12.83 -7.36 -14.29
N LEU A 52 11.82 -7.81 -13.54
CA LEU A 52 11.26 -7.09 -12.39
C LEU A 52 11.66 -7.79 -11.11
N LYS A 53 12.16 -7.03 -10.14
CA LYS A 53 12.53 -7.57 -8.83
C LYS A 53 11.98 -6.68 -7.71
N PRO A 54 11.61 -7.29 -6.57
CA PRO A 54 11.18 -6.49 -5.41
C PRO A 54 12.33 -5.66 -4.86
N GLU A 55 12.05 -4.40 -4.57
CA GLU A 55 12.99 -3.52 -3.84
C GLU A 55 12.23 -2.79 -2.76
N GLN A 56 12.88 -2.57 -1.63
CA GLN A 56 12.25 -1.88 -0.50
C GLN A 56 12.12 -0.39 -0.80
N VAL A 57 10.93 0.16 -0.50
CA VAL A 57 10.69 1.60 -0.55
C VAL A 57 10.66 2.15 0.87
N SER A 58 10.80 3.48 0.98
CA SER A 58 10.81 4.15 2.28
C SER A 58 9.49 4.03 3.02
N GLY A 59 8.39 3.89 2.30
CA GLY A 59 7.06 3.93 2.88
C GLY A 59 6.52 5.34 3.10
N ARG A 60 7.29 6.36 2.75
CA ARG A 60 6.83 7.76 2.84
C ARG A 60 6.13 8.17 1.57
N GLY A 61 5.08 8.96 1.72
CA GLY A 61 4.33 9.48 0.60
C GLY A 61 3.36 10.56 1.02
N THR A 62 2.44 10.88 0.13
CA THR A 62 1.38 11.85 0.38
C THR A 62 0.04 11.26 -0.04
N VAL A 63 -1.03 11.75 0.57
CA VAL A 63 -2.39 11.38 0.14
C VAL A 63 -2.66 12.03 -1.20
N TYR A 64 -2.78 11.21 -2.24
CA TYR A 64 -3.09 11.67 -3.59
C TYR A 64 -4.59 11.92 -3.75
N SER A 65 -5.39 11.02 -3.19
CA SER A 65 -6.84 11.13 -3.23
C SER A 65 -7.41 10.30 -2.08
N TYR A 66 -8.68 10.52 -1.74
CA TYR A 66 -9.33 9.75 -0.69
C TYR A 66 -10.83 9.77 -0.85
N THR A 67 -11.48 8.82 -0.18
CA THR A 67 -12.93 8.84 0.02
C THR A 67 -13.22 8.42 1.45
N VAL A 68 -14.31 8.94 2.01
CA VAL A 68 -14.75 8.55 3.35
C VAL A 68 -16.03 7.73 3.20
N THR A 69 -15.99 6.52 3.73
CA THR A 69 -17.13 5.60 3.68
C THR A 69 -17.91 5.74 4.98
N HIS A 70 -19.22 6.01 4.85
CA HIS A 70 -20.12 6.20 5.98
C HIS A 70 -21.04 5.00 6.22
N GLN A 71 -20.82 3.91 5.52
CA GLN A 71 -21.60 2.69 5.63
C GLN A 71 -20.70 1.55 6.11
N ASP A 72 -21.19 0.78 7.09
CA ASP A 72 -20.45 -0.38 7.57
C ASP A 72 -20.37 -1.43 6.46
N VAL A 73 -19.20 -2.02 6.30
CA VAL A 73 -18.96 -3.17 5.42
C VAL A 73 -18.25 -4.26 6.24
N PRO A 74 -18.32 -5.52 5.83
CA PRO A 74 -17.64 -6.59 6.57
C PRO A 74 -16.18 -6.28 6.80
N GLY A 75 -15.75 -6.29 8.06
CA GLY A 75 -14.38 -6.01 8.46
C GLY A 75 -14.02 -4.55 8.65
N TYR A 76 -14.94 -3.62 8.34
CA TYR A 76 -14.70 -2.17 8.45
C TYR A 76 -15.88 -1.49 9.08
N LYS A 77 -15.62 -0.73 10.13
CA LYS A 77 -16.66 0.03 10.81
C LYS A 77 -16.63 1.49 10.34
N ALA A 78 -17.78 1.99 9.89
CA ALA A 78 -17.89 3.37 9.43
C ALA A 78 -17.83 4.36 10.61
N PRO A 79 -17.35 5.60 10.39
CA PRO A 79 -16.76 6.06 9.13
C PRO A 79 -15.30 5.62 9.01
N PHE A 80 -14.85 5.35 7.80
CA PHE A 80 -13.43 5.08 7.55
C PHE A 80 -13.00 5.69 6.22
N ALA A 81 -11.71 6.04 6.12
CA ALA A 81 -11.17 6.64 4.91
C ALA A 81 -10.41 5.59 4.11
N VAL A 82 -10.68 5.54 2.81
CA VAL A 82 -9.87 4.80 1.85
C VAL A 82 -9.04 5.83 1.11
N VAL A 83 -7.73 5.68 1.10
CA VAL A 83 -6.81 6.65 0.52
C VAL A 83 -6.01 6.02 -0.61
N ILE A 84 -5.63 6.86 -1.57
CA ILE A 84 -4.61 6.54 -2.55
C ILE A 84 -3.37 7.31 -2.13
N VAL A 85 -2.30 6.59 -1.80
CA VAL A 85 -1.03 7.19 -1.38
C VAL A 85 -0.07 7.17 -2.56
N GLU A 86 0.52 8.33 -2.88
CA GLU A 86 1.60 8.41 -3.85
C GLU A 86 2.91 8.34 -3.09
N LEU A 87 3.70 7.29 -3.40
CA LEU A 87 4.98 7.07 -2.73
C LEU A 87 6.04 8.01 -3.32
N GLU A 88 6.98 8.44 -2.47
CA GLU A 88 7.96 9.45 -2.85
C GLU A 88 8.97 9.00 -3.89
N GLU A 89 9.14 7.69 -4.06
CA GLU A 89 10.15 7.14 -4.97
C GLU A 89 9.91 7.48 -6.43
N GLN A 90 8.65 7.69 -6.82
CA GLN A 90 8.35 7.94 -8.23
C GLN A 90 7.00 8.61 -8.38
N ALA A 91 6.92 9.61 -9.26
CA ALA A 91 5.64 10.22 -9.62
C ALA A 91 4.72 9.16 -10.25
N GLY A 92 3.49 9.09 -9.77
CA GLY A 92 2.52 8.09 -10.22
C GLY A 92 2.63 6.73 -9.55
N LEU A 93 3.57 6.54 -8.64
CA LEU A 93 3.68 5.30 -7.88
C LEU A 93 2.67 5.36 -6.72
N ARG A 94 1.53 4.69 -6.90
CA ARG A 94 0.38 4.83 -5.99
C ARG A 94 -0.08 3.49 -5.46
N MET A 95 -0.61 3.51 -4.24
CA MET A 95 -1.23 2.32 -3.65
C MET A 95 -2.45 2.73 -2.84
N VAL A 96 -3.42 1.82 -2.78
CA VAL A 96 -4.64 2.01 -2.00
C VAL A 96 -4.42 1.50 -0.58
N SER A 97 -4.81 2.29 0.42
CA SER A 97 -4.68 1.91 1.82
C SER A 97 -5.64 2.71 2.70
N ASN A 98 -5.37 2.75 3.99
CA ASN A 98 -6.11 3.56 4.96
C ASN A 98 -5.12 4.40 5.77
N VAL A 99 -5.56 5.57 6.25
CA VAL A 99 -4.84 6.34 7.26
C VAL A 99 -5.52 6.04 8.60
N ILE A 100 -4.75 5.60 9.59
CA ILE A 100 -5.33 5.00 10.80
C ILE A 100 -5.18 5.80 12.08
N ASN A 101 -4.31 6.82 12.10
CA ASN A 101 -4.05 7.57 13.35
C ASN A 101 -4.76 8.92 13.42
N VAL A 102 -5.66 9.20 12.47
CA VAL A 102 -6.47 10.43 12.47
C VAL A 102 -7.91 10.07 12.14
N PRO A 103 -8.88 10.89 12.61
CA PRO A 103 -10.27 10.72 12.19
C PRO A 103 -10.41 10.86 10.67
N PRO A 104 -11.34 10.12 10.03
CA PRO A 104 -11.52 10.22 8.58
C PRO A 104 -11.77 11.64 8.07
N GLU A 105 -12.46 12.47 8.85
CA GLU A 105 -12.75 13.87 8.49
C GLU A 105 -11.51 14.76 8.46
N ASP A 106 -10.39 14.31 9.02
CA ASP A 106 -9.13 15.08 9.04
C ASP A 106 -8.19 14.69 7.90
N VAL A 107 -8.55 13.70 7.09
CA VAL A 107 -7.75 13.31 5.93
C VAL A 107 -7.82 14.39 4.86
N ARG A 108 -6.68 14.77 4.29
CA ARG A 108 -6.59 15.81 3.26
C ARG A 108 -5.68 15.37 2.13
N ILE A 109 -5.99 15.84 0.91
CA ILE A 109 -5.10 15.67 -0.23
C ILE A 109 -3.80 16.41 0.03
N GLY A 110 -2.65 15.77 -0.26
CA GLY A 110 -1.34 16.35 -0.01
C GLY A 110 -0.79 16.10 1.40
N MET A 111 -1.58 15.49 2.27
CA MET A 111 -1.16 15.20 3.64
C MET A 111 0.03 14.23 3.63
N PRO A 112 1.16 14.58 4.30
CA PRO A 112 2.28 13.65 4.42
C PRO A 112 1.93 12.45 5.28
N VAL A 113 2.27 11.26 4.79
CA VAL A 113 2.01 10.01 5.51
C VAL A 113 3.20 9.08 5.39
N GLU A 114 3.26 8.08 6.26
CA GLU A 114 4.26 7.02 6.18
C GLU A 114 3.61 5.68 6.51
N VAL A 115 4.19 4.61 5.98
CA VAL A 115 3.64 3.28 6.17
C VAL A 115 3.81 2.84 7.63
N THR A 116 2.80 2.14 8.13
CA THR A 116 2.84 1.41 9.39
C THR A 116 2.22 0.04 9.14
N PHE A 117 2.56 -0.94 9.94
CA PHE A 117 2.10 -2.31 9.71
C PHE A 117 1.22 -2.76 10.85
N GLN A 118 0.03 -3.27 10.51
CA GLN A 118 -0.95 -3.74 11.47
C GLN A 118 -1.10 -5.25 11.37
N PRO A 119 -0.85 -5.99 12.47
CA PRO A 119 -1.07 -7.44 12.45
C PRO A 119 -2.58 -7.72 12.44
N VAL A 120 -3.01 -8.58 11.52
CA VAL A 120 -4.42 -8.95 11.39
C VAL A 120 -4.64 -10.45 11.55
N ALA A 121 -3.58 -11.24 11.47
CA ALA A 121 -3.57 -12.67 11.71
C ALA A 121 -2.14 -13.11 11.97
N GLU A 122 -1.93 -14.39 12.30
CA GLU A 122 -0.57 -14.92 12.46
C GLU A 122 0.18 -14.75 11.13
N ASP A 123 1.36 -14.10 11.19
CA ASP A 123 2.22 -13.84 10.04
C ASP A 123 1.57 -13.02 8.92
N VAL A 124 0.45 -12.33 9.22
CA VAL A 124 -0.20 -11.46 8.24
C VAL A 124 -0.24 -10.04 8.80
N TRP A 125 0.48 -9.14 8.14
CA TRP A 125 0.54 -7.72 8.50
C TRP A 125 0.08 -6.89 7.31
N LEU A 126 -0.82 -5.94 7.54
CA LEU A 126 -1.31 -5.04 6.49
C LEU A 126 -0.49 -3.76 6.48
N PRO A 127 -0.08 -3.27 5.30
CA PRO A 127 0.56 -1.96 5.18
C PRO A 127 -0.51 -0.87 5.18
N LEU A 128 -0.59 -0.16 6.26
CA LEU A 128 -1.48 0.99 6.41
C LEU A 128 -0.62 2.24 6.58
N PHE A 129 -1.24 3.40 6.63
CA PHE A 129 -0.49 4.65 6.71
C PHE A 129 -0.92 5.47 7.93
N LYS A 130 0.02 6.24 8.43
CA LYS A 130 -0.21 7.19 9.51
C LYS A 130 0.38 8.54 9.10
N THR A 131 -0.09 9.62 9.73
CA THR A 131 0.46 10.95 9.47
C THR A 131 1.92 11.01 9.95
N ARG A 132 2.73 11.75 9.19
CA ARG A 132 4.12 12.00 9.57
C ARG A 132 4.28 13.39 10.17
#